data_f09fe52e9068810f8f72f2094dec55b3
#
_entry.id   f09fe52e9068810f8f72f2094dec55b3
#
_cell.length_a   1.000
_cell.length_b   1.000
_cell.length_c   1.000
_cell.angle_alpha   90.00
_cell.angle_beta   90.00
_cell.angle_gamma   90.00
#
_symmetry.space_group_name_H-M   'P 1'
#
loop_
_entity.id
_entity.type
_entity.pdbx_description
1 polymer ?
#
loop_
_entity_poly.entity_id
_entity_poly.type
_entity_poly.pdbx_seq_one_letter_code
_entity_poly.pdbx_strand_id
1 'polypeptide(L)'
;MEDRIKLFSSLFNCARKLPITYSHILVYKREWNDIIKLNLRISKILGAFIASNYEYFSHFDSVVIYYDNGQTELTKVITSVFSSLLSNVDVRKVKQIDYLLLQVADLACTMELLAEKLETKSFTKSELDFFKTHRDFKKNYLKWFQQKKK
;
A
#
# COMPACT_ATOMS: atom_id res chain seq x y z
N MET A 1 0.19 -7.94 23.75
CA MET A 1 1.02 -6.89 23.10
C MET A 1 2.33 -7.45 22.57
N GLU A 2 3.02 -8.24 23.33
CA GLU A 2 4.32 -8.82 22.95
C GLU A 2 4.28 -9.64 21.66
N ASP A 3 3.28 -10.49 21.45
CA ASP A 3 3.15 -11.28 20.24
C ASP A 3 2.90 -10.43 18.99
N ARG A 4 2.16 -9.32 19.13
CA ARG A 4 1.97 -8.36 18.02
C ARG A 4 3.27 -7.68 17.63
N ILE A 5 4.11 -7.32 18.59
CA ILE A 5 5.43 -6.72 18.34
C ILE A 5 6.33 -7.72 17.64
N LYS A 6 6.34 -8.99 18.07
CA LYS A 6 7.11 -10.07 17.42
C LYS A 6 6.66 -10.29 15.98
N LEU A 7 5.36 -10.38 15.74
CA LEU A 7 4.79 -10.57 14.42
C LEU A 7 5.13 -9.40 13.48
N PHE A 8 4.90 -8.17 13.94
CA PHE A 8 5.25 -6.96 13.18
C PHE A 8 6.76 -6.94 12.85
N SER A 9 7.62 -7.19 13.83
CA SER A 9 9.07 -7.19 13.64
C SER A 9 9.51 -8.26 12.64
N SER A 10 8.89 -9.43 12.67
CA SER A 10 9.15 -10.51 11.72
C SER A 10 8.76 -10.10 10.30
N LEU A 11 7.55 -9.59 10.10
CA LEU A 11 7.07 -9.13 8.80
C LEU A 11 7.90 -7.93 8.27
N PHE A 12 8.21 -6.98 9.13
CA PHE A 12 9.06 -5.84 8.80
C PHE A 12 10.46 -6.28 8.36
N ASN A 13 11.09 -7.21 9.09
CA ASN A 13 12.39 -7.75 8.73
C ASN A 13 12.35 -8.57 7.43
N CYS A 14 11.24 -9.26 7.16
CA CYS A 14 11.00 -9.94 5.88
C CYS A 14 10.92 -8.91 4.74
N ALA A 15 10.07 -7.89 4.87
CA ALA A 15 9.90 -6.83 3.89
C ALA A 15 11.24 -6.11 3.57
N ARG A 16 12.12 -5.98 4.56
CA ARG A 16 13.47 -5.43 4.36
C ARG A 16 14.30 -6.21 3.35
N LYS A 17 14.22 -7.52 3.36
CA LYS A 17 15.04 -8.40 2.53
C LYS A 17 14.48 -8.58 1.12
N LEU A 18 13.21 -8.31 0.91
CA LEU A 18 12.58 -8.47 -0.39
C LEU A 18 13.03 -7.39 -1.39
N PRO A 19 13.31 -7.75 -2.64
CA PRO A 19 13.65 -6.81 -3.71
C PRO A 19 12.38 -6.13 -4.26
N ILE A 20 11.68 -5.39 -3.41
CA ILE A 20 10.44 -4.71 -3.73
C ILE A 20 10.61 -3.19 -3.69
N THR A 21 9.81 -2.51 -4.47
CA THR A 21 9.47 -1.09 -4.32
C THR A 21 7.99 -0.94 -4.08
N TYR A 22 7.55 0.16 -3.49
CA TYR A 22 6.13 0.45 -3.31
C TYR A 22 5.80 1.89 -3.67
N SER A 23 4.56 2.10 -4.07
CA SER A 23 3.92 3.40 -4.17
C SER A 23 2.63 3.38 -3.37
N HIS A 24 2.15 4.53 -2.91
CA HIS A 24 0.91 4.61 -2.17
C HIS A 24 0.03 5.73 -2.71
N ILE A 25 -1.27 5.57 -2.48
CA ILE A 25 -2.28 6.57 -2.77
C ILE A 25 -3.02 6.86 -1.48
N LEU A 26 -2.96 8.10 -1.01
CA LEU A 26 -3.71 8.54 0.16
C LEU A 26 -4.98 9.28 -0.27
N VAL A 27 -6.12 8.79 0.21
CA VAL A 27 -7.43 9.39 -0.07
C VAL A 27 -8.20 9.56 1.23
N TYR A 28 -8.58 10.79 1.55
CA TYR A 28 -9.37 11.09 2.74
C TYR A 28 -10.85 10.89 2.46
N LYS A 29 -11.45 9.81 2.99
CA LYS A 29 -12.87 9.46 2.76
C LYS A 29 -13.85 10.58 3.14
N ARG A 30 -13.54 11.35 4.19
CA ARG A 30 -14.38 12.47 4.65
C ARG A 30 -14.55 13.57 3.61
N GLU A 31 -13.62 13.69 2.64
CA GLU A 31 -13.66 14.68 1.58
C GLU A 31 -14.51 14.19 0.39
N TRP A 32 -14.89 12.90 0.36
CA TRP A 32 -15.53 12.23 -0.76
C TRP A 32 -16.73 11.40 -0.28
N ASN A 33 -17.83 12.08 0.01
CA ASN A 33 -19.08 11.40 0.45
C ASN A 33 -19.78 10.62 -0.68
N ASP A 34 -19.31 10.77 -1.92
CA ASP A 34 -19.87 10.16 -3.10
C ASP A 34 -18.93 9.08 -3.65
N ILE A 35 -19.41 7.84 -3.68
CA ILE A 35 -18.63 6.68 -4.15
C ILE A 35 -18.19 6.84 -5.62
N ILE A 36 -19.00 7.51 -6.45
CA ILE A 36 -18.67 7.73 -7.86
C ILE A 36 -17.48 8.69 -7.98
N LYS A 37 -17.48 9.77 -7.20
CA LYS A 37 -16.36 10.73 -7.15
C LYS A 37 -15.10 10.06 -6.61
N LEU A 38 -15.23 9.23 -5.60
CA LEU A 38 -14.11 8.47 -5.05
C LEU A 38 -13.49 7.55 -6.10
N ASN A 39 -14.32 6.76 -6.80
CA ASN A 39 -13.87 5.85 -7.84
C ASN A 39 -13.22 6.60 -9.02
N LEU A 40 -13.79 7.73 -9.43
CA LEU A 40 -13.21 8.59 -10.46
C LEU A 40 -11.84 9.12 -10.04
N ARG A 41 -11.70 9.55 -8.80
CA ARG A 41 -10.42 10.04 -8.24
C ARG A 41 -9.37 8.95 -8.23
N ILE A 42 -9.72 7.75 -7.74
CA ILE A 42 -8.81 6.60 -7.71
C ILE A 42 -8.41 6.21 -9.14
N SER A 43 -9.36 6.15 -10.08
CA SER A 43 -9.07 5.84 -11.48
C SER A 43 -8.08 6.82 -12.10
N LYS A 44 -8.25 8.13 -11.87
CA LYS A 44 -7.32 9.16 -12.36
C LYS A 44 -5.91 9.00 -11.78
N ILE A 45 -5.80 8.73 -10.48
CA ILE A 45 -4.50 8.57 -9.82
C ILE A 45 -3.80 7.30 -10.32
N LEU A 46 -4.53 6.19 -10.43
CA LEU A 46 -3.99 4.93 -10.97
C LEU A 46 -3.57 5.08 -12.44
N GLY A 47 -4.39 5.73 -13.26
CA GLY A 47 -4.08 6.01 -14.66
C GLY A 47 -2.81 6.85 -14.79
N ALA A 48 -2.67 7.91 -14.00
CA ALA A 48 -1.47 8.73 -13.97
C ALA A 48 -0.25 7.94 -13.49
N PHE A 49 -0.39 7.08 -12.49
CA PHE A 49 0.67 6.20 -12.01
C PHE A 49 1.17 5.24 -13.10
N ILE A 50 0.24 4.57 -13.81
CA ILE A 50 0.61 3.66 -14.89
C ILE A 50 1.28 4.43 -16.04
N ALA A 51 0.73 5.56 -16.45
CA ALA A 51 1.29 6.40 -17.51
C ALA A 51 2.71 6.87 -17.17
N SER A 52 2.94 7.33 -15.95
CA SER A 52 4.27 7.76 -15.49
C SER A 52 5.29 6.63 -15.36
N ASN A 53 4.83 5.39 -15.28
CA ASN A 53 5.66 4.19 -15.17
C ASN A 53 5.50 3.26 -16.39
N TYR A 54 4.98 3.77 -17.51
CA TYR A 54 4.66 2.95 -18.68
C TYR A 54 5.90 2.22 -19.22
N GLU A 55 7.02 2.90 -19.31
CA GLU A 55 8.28 2.30 -19.73
C GLU A 55 8.68 1.11 -18.85
N TYR A 56 8.53 1.24 -17.53
CA TYR A 56 8.77 0.15 -16.59
C TYR A 56 7.84 -1.05 -16.85
N PHE A 57 6.54 -0.81 -17.02
CA PHE A 57 5.58 -1.88 -17.28
C PHE A 57 5.77 -2.54 -18.65
N SER A 58 6.21 -1.79 -19.66
CA SER A 58 6.44 -2.30 -21.02
C SER A 58 7.61 -3.29 -21.15
N HIS A 59 8.47 -3.37 -20.13
CA HIS A 59 9.55 -4.36 -20.09
C HIS A 59 9.07 -5.78 -19.72
N PHE A 60 7.81 -5.94 -19.32
CA PHE A 60 7.25 -7.23 -18.92
C PHE A 60 6.24 -7.74 -19.93
N ASP A 61 6.30 -9.04 -20.23
CA ASP A 61 5.35 -9.71 -21.12
C ASP A 61 3.94 -9.76 -20.52
N SER A 62 3.81 -9.79 -19.20
CA SER A 62 2.56 -9.75 -18.50
C SER A 62 2.68 -9.08 -17.12
N VAL A 63 1.60 -8.46 -16.68
CA VAL A 63 1.47 -7.84 -15.36
C VAL A 63 0.41 -8.60 -14.56
N VAL A 64 0.79 -9.22 -13.46
CA VAL A 64 -0.15 -9.91 -12.55
C VAL A 64 -0.42 -9.02 -11.35
N ILE A 65 -1.67 -8.70 -11.13
CA ILE A 65 -2.13 -7.88 -10.02
C ILE A 65 -2.84 -8.77 -8.99
N TYR A 66 -2.27 -8.88 -7.83
CA TYR A 66 -2.93 -9.52 -6.69
C TYR A 66 -3.70 -8.47 -5.89
N TYR A 67 -4.96 -8.72 -5.67
CA TYR A 67 -5.85 -7.80 -4.97
C TYR A 67 -6.65 -8.54 -3.88
N ASP A 68 -6.74 -7.91 -2.71
CA ASP A 68 -7.56 -8.42 -1.60
C ASP A 68 -9.05 -8.30 -1.91
N ASN A 69 -9.80 -9.36 -1.64
CA ASN A 69 -11.21 -9.51 -2.00
C ASN A 69 -12.18 -8.57 -1.23
N GLY A 70 -11.68 -7.57 -0.50
CA GLY A 70 -12.47 -6.76 0.43
C GLY A 70 -13.44 -5.75 -0.20
N GLN A 71 -13.22 -5.27 -1.43
CA GLN A 71 -14.02 -4.19 -2.04
C GLN A 71 -14.26 -4.42 -3.53
N THR A 72 -15.45 -4.90 -3.88
CA THR A 72 -15.83 -5.23 -5.27
C THR A 72 -15.70 -4.05 -6.23
N GLU A 73 -16.12 -2.85 -5.82
CA GLU A 73 -16.07 -1.66 -6.67
C GLU A 73 -14.63 -1.23 -6.99
N LEU A 74 -13.74 -1.30 -6.01
CA LEU A 74 -12.33 -0.98 -6.22
C LEU A 74 -11.65 -2.02 -7.14
N THR A 75 -12.05 -3.29 -7.06
CA THR A 75 -11.58 -4.32 -8.00
C THR A 75 -11.93 -3.97 -9.44
N LYS A 76 -13.15 -3.50 -9.69
CA LYS A 76 -13.58 -3.08 -11.04
C LYS A 76 -12.74 -1.91 -11.55
N VAL A 77 -12.48 -0.92 -10.70
CA VAL A 77 -11.64 0.24 -11.04
C VAL A 77 -10.22 -0.21 -11.40
N ILE A 78 -9.59 -1.01 -10.56
CA ILE A 78 -8.24 -1.54 -10.81
C ILE A 78 -8.21 -2.31 -12.13
N THR A 79 -9.11 -3.27 -12.31
CA THR A 79 -9.18 -4.09 -13.53
C THR A 79 -9.33 -3.21 -14.77
N SER A 80 -10.30 -2.28 -14.77
CA SER A 80 -10.56 -1.41 -15.92
C SER A 80 -9.36 -0.53 -16.27
N VAL A 81 -8.75 0.11 -15.27
CA VAL A 81 -7.65 1.05 -15.52
C VAL A 81 -6.41 0.33 -16.03
N PHE A 82 -6.02 -0.76 -15.38
CA PHE A 82 -4.84 -1.51 -15.82
C PHE A 82 -5.03 -2.17 -17.18
N SER A 83 -6.17 -2.82 -17.43
CA SER A 83 -6.45 -3.45 -18.72
C SER A 83 -6.65 -2.47 -19.88
N SER A 84 -6.99 -1.21 -19.59
CA SER A 84 -7.08 -0.16 -20.62
C SER A 84 -5.74 0.40 -21.05
N LEU A 85 -4.72 0.31 -20.20
CA LEU A 85 -3.42 0.95 -20.41
C LEU A 85 -2.29 -0.04 -20.68
N LEU A 86 -2.46 -1.30 -20.30
CA LEU A 86 -1.45 -2.36 -20.47
C LEU A 86 -2.05 -3.52 -21.29
N SER A 87 -1.25 -4.09 -22.19
CA SER A 87 -1.73 -5.08 -23.16
C SER A 87 -2.01 -6.46 -22.56
N ASN A 88 -1.35 -6.85 -21.49
CA ASN A 88 -1.48 -8.18 -20.91
C ASN A 88 -1.51 -8.08 -19.37
N VAL A 89 -2.72 -8.04 -18.81
CA VAL A 89 -2.96 -7.89 -17.37
C VAL A 89 -3.84 -9.03 -16.88
N ASP A 90 -3.38 -9.67 -15.81
CA ASP A 90 -4.16 -10.69 -15.06
C ASP A 90 -4.43 -10.17 -13.64
N VAL A 91 -5.70 -9.98 -13.29
CA VAL A 91 -6.12 -9.50 -11.97
C VAL A 91 -6.66 -10.67 -11.15
N ARG A 92 -5.95 -11.03 -10.09
CA ARG A 92 -6.25 -12.16 -9.23
C ARG A 92 -6.77 -11.71 -7.88
N LYS A 93 -7.99 -12.11 -7.58
CA LYS A 93 -8.56 -11.97 -6.23
C LYS A 93 -7.98 -13.06 -5.34
N VAL A 94 -7.38 -12.67 -4.24
CA VAL A 94 -6.73 -13.58 -3.30
C VAL A 94 -7.05 -13.18 -1.86
N LYS A 95 -6.80 -14.10 -0.94
CA LYS A 95 -6.89 -13.79 0.50
C LYS A 95 -5.52 -13.34 0.99
N GLN A 96 -5.48 -12.28 1.77
CA GLN A 96 -4.25 -11.70 2.31
C GLN A 96 -3.39 -12.73 3.07
N ILE A 97 -4.02 -13.66 3.79
CA ILE A 97 -3.32 -14.66 4.59
C ILE A 97 -2.48 -15.63 3.75
N ASP A 98 -2.86 -15.84 2.49
CA ASP A 98 -2.20 -16.81 1.60
C ASP A 98 -1.03 -16.19 0.81
N TYR A 99 -0.86 -14.85 0.87
CA TYR A 99 0.11 -14.13 0.03
C TYR A 99 0.94 -13.14 0.83
N LEU A 100 2.22 -13.47 0.99
CA LEU A 100 3.18 -12.63 1.71
C LEU A 100 3.28 -11.20 1.14
N LEU A 101 3.24 -11.05 -0.19
CA LEU A 101 3.33 -9.73 -0.82
C LEU A 101 2.12 -8.85 -0.50
N LEU A 102 0.91 -9.41 -0.31
CA LEU A 102 -0.23 -8.65 0.17
C LEU A 102 -0.06 -8.21 1.62
N GLN A 103 0.49 -9.06 2.47
CA GLN A 103 0.79 -8.69 3.85
C GLN A 103 1.84 -7.56 3.90
N VAL A 104 2.82 -7.59 3.00
CA VAL A 104 3.81 -6.52 2.87
C VAL A 104 3.19 -5.24 2.31
N ALA A 105 2.25 -5.33 1.38
CA ALA A 105 1.50 -4.17 0.88
C ALA A 105 0.66 -3.52 1.99
N ASP A 106 0.01 -4.33 2.83
CA ASP A 106 -0.75 -3.84 3.99
C ASP A 106 0.17 -3.20 5.04
N LEU A 107 1.34 -3.78 5.26
CA LEU A 107 2.39 -3.16 6.08
C LEU A 107 2.79 -1.79 5.50
N ALA A 108 2.96 -1.66 4.16
CA ALA A 108 3.29 -0.40 3.51
C ALA A 108 2.19 0.65 3.75
N CYS A 109 0.91 0.29 3.58
CA CYS A 109 -0.22 1.17 3.88
C CYS A 109 -0.21 1.61 5.35
N THR A 110 0.06 0.69 6.27
CA THR A 110 0.16 1.00 7.70
C THR A 110 1.31 1.97 8.00
N MET A 111 2.47 1.76 7.39
CA MET A 111 3.63 2.64 7.57
C MET A 111 3.37 4.05 7.05
N GLU A 112 2.71 4.21 5.89
CA GLU A 112 2.36 5.52 5.34
C GLU A 112 1.27 6.21 6.18
N LEU A 113 0.28 5.48 6.69
CA LEU A 113 -0.70 6.03 7.64
C LEU A 113 -0.05 6.52 8.93
N LEU A 114 0.91 5.78 9.47
CA LEU A 114 1.67 6.17 10.66
C LEU A 114 2.59 7.36 10.37
N ALA A 115 3.14 7.46 9.15
CA ALA A 115 3.91 8.63 8.73
C ALA A 115 3.05 9.90 8.74
N GLU A 116 1.83 9.83 8.19
CA GLU A 116 0.86 10.94 8.23
C GLU A 116 0.48 11.32 9.67
N LYS A 117 0.25 10.32 10.52
CA LYS A 117 -0.02 10.56 11.95
C LYS A 117 1.17 11.15 12.69
N LEU A 118 2.38 10.85 12.27
CA LEU A 118 3.60 11.44 12.84
C LEU A 118 3.66 12.94 12.55
N GLU A 119 3.39 13.35 11.31
CA GLU A 119 3.39 14.76 10.89
C GLU A 119 2.28 15.55 11.61
N THR A 120 1.11 14.96 11.78
CA THR A 120 -0.04 15.57 12.48
C THR A 120 0.01 15.40 14.01
N LYS A 121 1.02 14.74 14.54
CA LYS A 121 1.17 14.41 15.99
C LYS A 121 -0.07 13.70 16.57
N SER A 122 -0.69 12.82 15.78
CA SER A 122 -1.97 12.17 16.12
C SER A 122 -1.84 10.67 16.42
N PHE A 123 -0.69 10.21 16.90
CA PHE A 123 -0.52 8.85 17.39
C PHE A 123 -1.47 8.57 18.55
N THR A 124 -2.11 7.42 18.48
CA THR A 124 -2.92 6.92 19.60
C THR A 124 -2.01 6.41 20.72
N LYS A 125 -2.58 6.29 21.93
CA LYS A 125 -1.87 5.70 23.08
C LYS A 125 -1.33 4.30 22.73
N SER A 126 -2.12 3.46 22.09
CA SER A 126 -1.70 2.11 21.68
C SER A 126 -0.53 2.10 20.68
N GLU A 127 -0.48 3.07 19.76
CA GLU A 127 0.64 3.21 18.83
C GLU A 127 1.91 3.69 19.54
N LEU A 128 1.78 4.60 20.51
CA LEU A 128 2.90 5.01 21.36
C LEU A 128 3.41 3.88 22.24
N ASP A 129 2.51 3.10 22.83
CA ASP A 129 2.89 1.93 23.62
C ASP A 129 3.63 0.87 22.76
N PHE A 130 3.25 0.78 21.48
CA PHE A 130 3.87 -0.16 20.53
C PHE A 130 5.26 0.31 20.06
N PHE A 131 5.37 1.57 19.64
CA PHE A 131 6.61 2.12 19.07
C PHE A 131 7.48 2.87 20.09
N LYS A 132 7.04 2.97 21.33
CA LYS A 132 7.65 3.71 22.45
C LYS A 132 7.61 5.23 22.25
N THR A 133 8.30 5.74 21.23
CA THR A 133 8.33 7.18 20.93
C THR A 133 8.20 7.45 19.44
N HIS A 134 7.74 8.65 19.08
CA HIS A 134 7.75 9.13 17.70
C HIS A 134 9.15 9.07 17.06
N ARG A 135 10.19 9.34 17.85
CA ARG A 135 11.58 9.29 17.40
C ARG A 135 12.01 7.86 17.07
N ASP A 136 11.64 6.89 17.92
CA ASP A 136 11.97 5.48 17.70
C ASP A 136 11.27 4.93 16.47
N PHE A 137 9.98 5.25 16.28
CA PHE A 137 9.26 4.91 15.07
C PHE A 137 9.96 5.47 13.82
N LYS A 138 10.24 6.77 13.80
CA LYS A 138 10.90 7.44 12.66
C LYS A 138 12.26 6.82 12.34
N LYS A 139 13.09 6.62 13.35
CA LYS A 139 14.48 6.14 13.19
C LYS A 139 14.55 4.66 12.80
N ASN A 140 13.78 3.81 13.49
CA ASN A 140 13.95 2.35 13.40
C ASN A 140 13.10 1.70 12.32
N TYR A 141 11.99 2.36 11.92
CA TYR A 141 11.03 1.79 10.99
C TYR A 141 10.82 2.68 9.76
N LEU A 142 10.31 3.89 9.94
CA LEU A 142 9.85 4.73 8.84
C LEU A 142 10.98 5.09 7.86
N LYS A 143 12.09 5.61 8.35
CA LYS A 143 13.24 6.04 7.52
C LYS A 143 13.73 4.91 6.62
N TRP A 144 13.75 3.70 7.16
CA TRP A 144 14.18 2.53 6.40
C TRP A 144 13.12 2.13 5.36
N PHE A 145 11.84 2.12 5.75
CA PHE A 145 10.76 1.72 4.86
C PHE A 145 10.62 2.67 3.66
N GLN A 146 10.77 3.97 3.89
CA GLN A 146 10.74 4.99 2.85
C GLN A 146 11.84 4.86 1.79
N GLN A 147 12.93 4.17 2.06
CA GLN A 147 13.96 3.88 1.04
C GLN A 147 13.44 2.97 -0.09
N LYS A 148 12.36 2.22 0.15
CA LYS A 148 11.70 1.37 -0.85
C LYS A 148 10.59 2.10 -1.62
N LYS A 149 10.29 3.32 -1.27
CA LYS A 149 9.27 4.12 -1.93
C LYS A 149 9.78 4.61 -3.29
N LYS A 150 8.92 4.44 -4.31
CA LYS A 150 9.19 4.86 -5.68
C LYS A 150 8.45 6.16 -6.00
#